data_c0077275030fa4961b52e1c26a42de1e
#
_entry.id   c0077275030fa4961b52e1c26a42de1e
#
_cell.length_a   1.000
_cell.length_b   1.000
_cell.length_c   1.000
_cell.angle_alpha   90.00
_cell.angle_beta   90.00
_cell.angle_gamma   90.00
#
_symmetry.space_group_name_H-M   'P 1'
#
loop_
_entity.id
_entity.type
_entity.pdbx_description
1 polymer ?
#
loop_
_entity_poly.entity_id
_entity_poly.type
_entity_poly.pdbx_seq_one_letter_code
_entity_poly.pdbx_strand_id
1 'polypeptide(L)'
;ACNFDATAAFDDGSCDYGCVGCMDSSAANFDPNATIDSGLCVYCDPGTFVLTVNMSDSYGDGWNGAVYYVYDQVSGALMLTGDLDNAFSGDGLSEGSDLVCLAPGCYTVQVSTGAAPDEVSVSLSDQFGTNYGSTGAGTTYPLDFTLTGACAFSGCTSPSALNYNISASIDDGSCQEPPANDQQANAEAVACGAYVSGSLLYS
;
A
#
# COMPACT_ATOMS: atom_id res chain seq x y z
N ALA A 1 23.36 -23.82 2.07
CA ALA A 1 24.42 -22.79 1.97
C ALA A 1 25.31 -23.10 0.75
N CYS A 2 25.83 -22.07 0.09
CA CYS A 2 26.70 -22.16 -1.08
C CYS A 2 28.10 -22.68 -0.71
N ASN A 3 28.52 -22.39 0.50
CA ASN A 3 29.79 -22.80 1.10
C ASN A 3 29.63 -23.95 2.09
N PHE A 4 28.61 -24.83 1.90
CA PHE A 4 28.39 -25.95 2.80
C PHE A 4 29.61 -26.87 2.89
N ASP A 5 30.11 -27.06 4.13
CA ASP A 5 31.18 -28.02 4.44
C ASP A 5 30.60 -29.20 5.23
N ALA A 6 30.52 -30.36 4.57
CA ALA A 6 30.03 -31.60 5.20
C ALA A 6 30.90 -32.12 6.34
N THR A 7 32.12 -31.58 6.52
CA THR A 7 33.05 -31.96 7.59
C THR A 7 33.00 -31.04 8.79
N ALA A 8 32.31 -29.89 8.71
CA ALA A 8 32.12 -28.98 9.82
C ALA A 8 31.30 -29.62 10.91
N ALA A 9 31.82 -29.63 12.15
CA ALA A 9 31.13 -30.16 13.33
C ALA A 9 30.26 -29.14 14.03
N PHE A 10 30.47 -27.84 13.76
CA PHE A 10 29.74 -26.71 14.35
C PHE A 10 29.49 -25.66 13.28
N ASP A 11 28.35 -24.98 13.37
CA ASP A 11 28.04 -23.79 12.57
C ASP A 11 28.79 -22.60 13.18
N ASP A 12 29.63 -21.94 12.39
CA ASP A 12 30.40 -20.75 12.78
C ASP A 12 29.73 -19.44 12.29
N GLY A 13 28.51 -19.54 11.75
CA GLY A 13 27.76 -18.40 11.19
C GLY A 13 28.28 -17.92 9.82
N SER A 14 29.21 -18.65 9.18
CA SER A 14 29.78 -18.28 7.88
C SER A 14 28.97 -18.81 6.69
N CYS A 15 27.79 -19.37 6.93
CA CYS A 15 26.94 -19.90 5.85
C CYS A 15 26.54 -18.79 4.87
N ASP A 16 26.90 -19.00 3.61
CA ASP A 16 26.54 -18.10 2.50
C ASP A 16 25.34 -18.71 1.72
N TYR A 17 24.29 -17.91 1.56
CA TYR A 17 23.10 -18.27 0.80
C TYR A 17 22.93 -17.41 -0.47
N GLY A 18 23.88 -16.54 -0.80
CA GLY A 18 23.80 -15.66 -1.96
C GLY A 18 23.75 -16.38 -3.31
N CYS A 19 23.97 -17.70 -3.34
CA CYS A 19 23.80 -18.52 -4.55
C CYS A 19 22.45 -19.22 -4.63
N VAL A 20 21.56 -19.06 -3.63
CA VAL A 20 20.23 -19.67 -3.61
C VAL A 20 19.21 -18.66 -4.14
N GLY A 21 18.57 -18.99 -5.24
CA GLY A 21 17.60 -18.09 -5.87
C GLY A 21 16.73 -18.84 -6.88
N CYS A 22 15.82 -18.14 -7.54
CA CYS A 22 15.05 -18.73 -8.62
C CYS A 22 15.91 -18.86 -9.88
N MET A 23 16.04 -20.08 -10.40
CA MET A 23 16.83 -20.38 -11.59
C MET A 23 16.01 -20.39 -12.89
N ASP A 24 14.70 -20.18 -12.83
CA ASP A 24 13.85 -20.11 -14.02
C ASP A 24 13.85 -18.68 -14.60
N SER A 25 14.39 -18.53 -15.81
CA SER A 25 14.46 -17.25 -16.49
C SER A 25 13.11 -16.62 -16.88
N SER A 26 12.02 -17.37 -16.78
CA SER A 26 10.66 -16.86 -16.99
C SER A 26 10.02 -16.29 -15.72
N ALA A 27 10.63 -16.53 -14.56
CA ALA A 27 10.12 -16.02 -13.30
C ALA A 27 10.48 -14.55 -13.08
N ALA A 28 9.62 -13.83 -12.37
CA ALA A 28 9.81 -12.43 -12.04
C ALA A 28 11.01 -12.18 -11.11
N ASN A 29 11.35 -13.16 -10.28
CA ASN A 29 12.49 -13.14 -9.37
C ASN A 29 13.65 -14.02 -9.84
N PHE A 30 13.82 -14.19 -11.15
CA PHE A 30 14.97 -14.90 -11.71
C PHE A 30 16.28 -14.29 -11.23
N ASP A 31 17.15 -15.09 -10.64
CA ASP A 31 18.50 -14.70 -10.25
C ASP A 31 19.54 -15.40 -11.16
N PRO A 32 20.20 -14.65 -12.05
CA PRO A 32 21.22 -15.22 -12.95
C PRO A 32 22.48 -15.69 -12.23
N ASN A 33 22.67 -15.32 -10.96
CA ASN A 33 23.81 -15.76 -10.14
C ASN A 33 23.48 -16.99 -9.28
N ALA A 34 22.20 -17.39 -9.20
CA ALA A 34 21.81 -18.57 -8.46
C ALA A 34 22.44 -19.82 -9.08
N THR A 35 22.99 -20.67 -8.22
CA THR A 35 23.50 -22.01 -8.57
C THR A 35 22.73 -23.13 -7.85
N ILE A 36 21.88 -22.74 -6.90
CA ILE A 36 20.98 -23.62 -6.17
C ILE A 36 19.58 -23.03 -6.32
N ASP A 37 18.65 -23.82 -6.85
CA ASP A 37 17.26 -23.39 -6.98
C ASP A 37 16.61 -23.30 -5.60
N SER A 38 16.02 -22.14 -5.32
CA SER A 38 15.27 -21.89 -4.08
C SER A 38 13.92 -22.63 -4.06
N GLY A 39 13.39 -23.01 -5.22
CA GLY A 39 12.02 -23.48 -5.37
C GLY A 39 10.95 -22.42 -5.16
N LEU A 40 11.34 -21.16 -5.01
CA LEU A 40 10.47 -20.01 -4.72
C LEU A 40 10.39 -19.06 -5.93
N CYS A 41 10.19 -19.62 -7.12
CA CYS A 41 10.00 -18.83 -8.31
C CYS A 41 8.60 -18.17 -8.34
N VAL A 42 8.57 -16.87 -8.59
CA VAL A 42 7.33 -16.08 -8.70
C VAL A 42 7.05 -15.80 -10.17
N TYR A 43 5.85 -16.15 -10.62
CA TYR A 43 5.40 -15.95 -11.99
C TYR A 43 4.28 -14.92 -12.02
N CYS A 44 4.47 -13.86 -12.82
CA CYS A 44 3.49 -12.81 -13.00
C CYS A 44 2.80 -12.96 -14.35
N ASP A 45 1.50 -12.71 -14.40
CA ASP A 45 0.75 -12.69 -15.65
C ASP A 45 1.25 -11.58 -16.58
N PRO A 46 1.23 -11.80 -17.91
CA PRO A 46 1.61 -10.78 -18.87
C PRO A 46 0.81 -9.48 -18.68
N GLY A 47 1.51 -8.36 -18.58
CA GLY A 47 0.90 -7.06 -18.40
C GLY A 47 0.70 -6.64 -16.93
N THR A 48 1.13 -7.46 -15.97
CA THR A 48 1.21 -7.06 -14.56
C THR A 48 2.56 -6.44 -14.22
N PHE A 49 2.59 -5.66 -13.16
CA PHE A 49 3.81 -5.08 -12.58
C PHE A 49 4.32 -5.95 -11.45
N VAL A 50 5.62 -6.17 -11.46
CA VAL A 50 6.31 -6.85 -10.36
C VAL A 50 6.71 -5.80 -9.34
N LEU A 51 6.20 -5.92 -8.12
CA LEU A 51 6.51 -5.05 -7.00
C LEU A 51 7.14 -5.84 -5.88
N THR A 52 8.04 -5.17 -5.17
CA THR A 52 8.57 -5.65 -3.89
C THR A 52 7.91 -4.87 -2.77
N VAL A 53 7.24 -5.58 -1.88
CA VAL A 53 6.74 -5.05 -0.61
C VAL A 53 7.83 -5.29 0.42
N ASN A 54 8.56 -4.24 0.79
CA ASN A 54 9.60 -4.33 1.81
C ASN A 54 8.99 -4.05 3.17
N MET A 55 9.16 -4.97 4.09
CA MET A 55 8.65 -4.92 5.45
C MET A 55 9.80 -4.67 6.41
N SER A 56 9.59 -3.82 7.41
CA SER A 56 10.58 -3.60 8.47
C SER A 56 9.94 -3.50 9.84
N ASP A 57 10.68 -3.97 10.82
CA ASP A 57 10.43 -3.87 12.24
C ASP A 57 11.64 -3.27 12.94
N SER A 58 11.45 -2.10 13.56
CA SER A 58 12.56 -1.35 14.17
C SER A 58 13.08 -1.95 15.47
N TYR A 59 12.28 -2.77 16.16
CA TYR A 59 12.70 -3.48 17.36
C TYR A 59 13.37 -4.84 17.04
N GLY A 60 12.91 -5.50 15.99
CA GLY A 60 13.50 -6.73 15.47
C GLY A 60 12.94 -8.01 16.10
N ASP A 61 11.71 -7.99 16.59
CA ASP A 61 11.02 -9.18 17.11
C ASP A 61 9.84 -9.62 16.25
N GLY A 62 9.73 -9.06 15.03
CA GLY A 62 8.66 -9.32 14.08
C GLY A 62 7.50 -8.36 14.22
N TRP A 63 6.50 -8.52 13.39
CA TRP A 63 5.38 -7.59 13.32
C TRP A 63 4.31 -7.76 14.36
N ASN A 64 4.46 -8.75 15.25
CA ASN A 64 3.59 -8.94 16.42
C ASN A 64 2.10 -8.98 16.08
N GLY A 65 1.77 -9.64 14.96
CA GLY A 65 0.42 -9.77 14.44
C GLY A 65 -0.08 -8.57 13.64
N ALA A 66 0.77 -7.61 13.28
CA ALA A 66 0.44 -6.63 12.26
C ALA A 66 0.46 -7.28 10.87
N VAL A 67 -0.39 -6.79 9.97
CA VAL A 67 -0.57 -7.32 8.62
C VAL A 67 -0.70 -6.14 7.67
N TYR A 68 -0.03 -6.20 6.53
CA TYR A 68 -0.32 -5.24 5.46
C TYR A 68 -1.43 -5.74 4.55
N TYR A 69 -2.20 -4.80 4.01
CA TYR A 69 -3.29 -5.04 3.06
C TYR A 69 -3.09 -4.12 1.85
N VAL A 70 -3.27 -4.66 0.66
CA VAL A 70 -3.32 -3.87 -0.57
C VAL A 70 -4.71 -3.95 -1.16
N TYR A 71 -5.36 -2.81 -1.30
CA TYR A 71 -6.70 -2.69 -1.86
C TYR A 71 -6.66 -2.01 -3.22
N ASP A 72 -7.47 -2.47 -4.15
CA ASP A 72 -7.80 -1.71 -5.35
C ASP A 72 -8.69 -0.53 -4.95
N GLN A 73 -8.26 0.69 -5.27
CA GLN A 73 -8.96 1.90 -4.84
C GLN A 73 -10.31 2.11 -5.53
N VAL A 74 -10.48 1.57 -6.74
CA VAL A 74 -11.72 1.76 -7.53
C VAL A 74 -12.82 0.82 -7.04
N SER A 75 -12.50 -0.44 -6.86
CA SER A 75 -13.46 -1.47 -6.43
C SER A 75 -13.53 -1.65 -4.92
N GLY A 76 -12.52 -1.20 -4.18
CA GLY A 76 -12.36 -1.50 -2.75
C GLY A 76 -11.99 -2.96 -2.46
N ALA A 77 -11.68 -3.75 -3.49
CA ALA A 77 -11.35 -5.15 -3.33
C ALA A 77 -9.98 -5.32 -2.68
N LEU A 78 -9.89 -6.26 -1.74
CA LEU A 78 -8.60 -6.71 -1.20
C LEU A 78 -7.88 -7.52 -2.29
N MET A 79 -6.70 -7.06 -2.67
CA MET A 79 -5.87 -7.69 -3.70
C MET A 79 -4.89 -8.68 -3.11
N LEU A 80 -4.21 -8.27 -2.04
CA LEU A 80 -3.22 -9.10 -1.36
C LEU A 80 -3.00 -8.64 0.08
N THR A 81 -2.37 -9.51 0.87
CA THR A 81 -2.03 -9.28 2.27
C THR A 81 -0.79 -10.09 2.62
N GLY A 82 -0.03 -9.65 3.59
CA GLY A 82 1.14 -10.35 4.13
C GLY A 82 1.59 -9.75 5.45
N ASP A 83 2.57 -10.39 6.04
CA ASP A 83 3.18 -9.99 7.31
C ASP A 83 4.66 -10.34 7.33
N LEU A 84 5.38 -9.85 8.32
CA LEU A 84 6.79 -10.18 8.57
C LEU A 84 6.94 -11.38 9.52
N ASP A 85 5.84 -11.81 10.13
CA ASP A 85 5.87 -12.90 11.09
C ASP A 85 5.92 -14.24 10.35
N ASN A 86 6.98 -15.01 10.56
CA ASN A 86 6.94 -16.43 10.24
C ASN A 86 5.95 -17.14 11.19
N ALA A 87 5.55 -18.36 10.85
CA ALA A 87 4.61 -19.17 11.63
C ALA A 87 5.00 -19.37 13.13
N PHE A 88 6.13 -18.84 13.55
CA PHE A 88 6.64 -18.83 14.93
C PHE A 88 6.84 -17.38 15.36
N SER A 89 5.93 -16.88 16.18
CA SER A 89 6.05 -15.55 16.80
C SER A 89 7.35 -15.44 17.61
N GLY A 90 8.12 -14.37 17.38
CA GLY A 90 9.36 -14.07 18.10
C GLY A 90 10.63 -14.48 17.35
N ASP A 91 10.61 -14.57 16.03
CA ASP A 91 11.72 -15.02 15.19
C ASP A 91 12.87 -14.01 15.05
N GLY A 92 12.73 -12.83 15.64
CA GLY A 92 13.76 -11.78 15.56
C GLY A 92 13.96 -11.25 14.14
N LEU A 93 12.92 -11.22 13.34
CA LEU A 93 12.97 -10.66 11.99
C LEU A 93 12.79 -9.14 12.03
N SER A 94 13.83 -8.42 11.68
CA SER A 94 13.78 -6.96 11.54
C SER A 94 13.39 -6.49 10.13
N GLU A 95 13.55 -7.35 9.13
CA GLU A 95 13.31 -7.02 7.73
C GLU A 95 12.83 -8.27 6.96
N GLY A 96 11.97 -8.04 5.97
CA GLY A 96 11.50 -9.04 5.03
C GLY A 96 10.96 -8.41 3.76
N SER A 97 10.71 -9.24 2.76
CA SER A 97 10.09 -8.73 1.53
C SER A 97 9.23 -9.78 0.86
N ASP A 98 8.09 -9.33 0.32
CA ASP A 98 7.22 -10.09 -0.56
C ASP A 98 7.34 -9.58 -1.99
N LEU A 99 7.43 -10.50 -2.95
CA LEU A 99 7.31 -10.17 -4.36
C LEU A 99 5.87 -10.40 -4.82
N VAL A 100 5.25 -9.36 -5.34
CA VAL A 100 3.84 -9.38 -5.71
C VAL A 100 3.62 -8.90 -7.15
N CYS A 101 2.57 -9.41 -7.79
CA CYS A 101 2.20 -9.05 -9.15
C CYS A 101 0.87 -8.31 -9.12
N LEU A 102 0.83 -7.07 -9.60
CA LEU A 102 -0.38 -6.27 -9.68
C LEU A 102 -0.64 -5.81 -11.11
N ALA A 103 -1.90 -5.82 -11.52
CA ALA A 103 -2.32 -5.25 -12.79
C ALA A 103 -2.14 -3.72 -12.80
N PRO A 104 -2.13 -3.06 -13.98
CA PRO A 104 -2.24 -1.60 -14.03
C PRO A 104 -3.47 -1.14 -13.26
N GLY A 105 -3.29 -0.17 -12.34
CA GLY A 105 -4.38 0.27 -11.47
C GLY A 105 -3.93 1.23 -10.38
N CYS A 106 -4.84 1.52 -9.49
CA CYS A 106 -4.67 2.40 -8.35
C CYS A 106 -4.90 1.61 -7.07
N TYR A 107 -3.96 1.72 -6.17
CA TYR A 107 -3.93 0.89 -5.00
C TYR A 107 -3.67 1.68 -3.72
N THR A 108 -4.19 1.17 -2.63
CA THR A 108 -3.93 1.68 -1.27
C THR A 108 -3.31 0.57 -0.44
N VAL A 109 -2.18 0.88 0.21
CA VAL A 109 -1.58 0.01 1.23
C VAL A 109 -1.96 0.51 2.61
N GLN A 110 -2.44 -0.39 3.44
CA GLN A 110 -2.72 -0.16 4.86
C GLN A 110 -1.99 -1.20 5.68
N VAL A 111 -1.60 -0.84 6.90
CA VAL A 111 -0.99 -1.77 7.86
C VAL A 111 -1.83 -1.76 9.13
N SER A 112 -2.23 -2.95 9.61
CA SER A 112 -2.94 -3.08 10.87
C SER A 112 -2.05 -2.75 12.06
N THR A 113 -2.65 -2.46 13.19
CA THR A 113 -1.89 -1.99 14.37
C THR A 113 -1.01 -3.04 15.02
N GLY A 114 -1.38 -4.33 14.96
CA GLY A 114 -0.67 -5.36 15.73
C GLY A 114 -0.58 -5.04 17.22
N ALA A 115 0.41 -5.62 17.92
CA ALA A 115 0.69 -5.33 19.31
C ALA A 115 1.71 -4.20 19.52
N ALA A 116 2.58 -3.94 18.52
CA ALA A 116 3.65 -2.93 18.55
C ALA A 116 3.60 -2.04 17.28
N PRO A 117 2.60 -1.15 17.13
CA PRO A 117 2.37 -0.43 15.89
C PRO A 117 3.46 0.57 15.52
N ASP A 118 4.19 1.10 16.51
CA ASP A 118 5.21 2.14 16.27
C ASP A 118 6.51 1.58 15.64
N GLU A 119 6.64 0.26 15.58
CA GLU A 119 7.85 -0.43 15.10
C GLU A 119 7.73 -0.89 13.65
N VAL A 120 6.50 -0.98 13.16
CA VAL A 120 6.15 -1.63 11.90
C VAL A 120 6.09 -0.62 10.76
N SER A 121 6.77 -0.92 9.67
CA SER A 121 6.61 -0.16 8.42
C SER A 121 6.71 -1.03 7.18
N VAL A 122 6.07 -0.53 6.10
CA VAL A 122 6.11 -1.13 4.78
C VAL A 122 6.49 -0.07 3.75
N SER A 123 7.30 -0.45 2.77
CA SER A 123 7.58 0.37 1.60
C SER A 123 7.44 -0.45 0.32
N LEU A 124 7.08 0.21 -0.79
CA LEU A 124 6.91 -0.45 -2.07
C LEU A 124 7.90 0.08 -3.09
N SER A 125 8.47 -0.84 -3.86
CA SER A 125 9.33 -0.52 -5.00
C SER A 125 9.05 -1.48 -6.15
N ASP A 126 9.36 -1.05 -7.39
CA ASP A 126 9.34 -1.93 -8.55
C ASP A 126 10.74 -2.50 -8.87
N GLN A 127 10.78 -3.42 -9.80
CA GLN A 127 12.01 -4.04 -10.29
C GLN A 127 12.97 -3.05 -10.99
N PHE A 128 12.52 -1.82 -11.30
CA PHE A 128 13.31 -0.76 -11.92
C PHE A 128 13.86 0.23 -10.90
N GLY A 129 13.55 0.04 -9.61
CA GLY A 129 13.98 0.89 -8.52
C GLY A 129 13.09 2.11 -8.27
N THR A 130 11.90 2.17 -8.90
CA THR A 130 10.91 3.20 -8.57
C THR A 130 10.37 2.94 -7.17
N ASN A 131 10.49 3.91 -6.28
CA ASN A 131 9.93 3.85 -4.94
C ASN A 131 8.56 4.55 -4.94
N TYR A 132 7.52 3.84 -4.55
CA TYR A 132 6.13 4.35 -4.47
C TYR A 132 5.81 4.98 -3.11
N GLY A 133 6.71 4.86 -2.13
CA GLY A 133 6.54 5.43 -0.80
C GLY A 133 6.52 4.38 0.30
N SER A 134 6.18 4.83 1.51
CA SER A 134 6.10 3.99 2.70
C SER A 134 4.94 4.41 3.61
N THR A 135 4.44 3.45 4.39
CA THR A 135 3.45 3.66 5.45
C THR A 135 3.74 2.72 6.61
N GLY A 136 3.18 2.99 7.79
CA GLY A 136 3.36 2.15 8.97
C GLY A 136 2.03 1.82 9.64
N ALA A 137 2.09 0.95 10.65
CA ALA A 137 0.93 0.59 11.43
C ALA A 137 0.37 1.79 12.20
N GLY A 138 -0.94 1.86 12.31
CA GLY A 138 -1.62 2.94 13.04
C GLY A 138 -1.51 4.32 12.40
N THR A 139 -0.96 4.45 11.20
CA THR A 139 -0.92 5.72 10.48
C THR A 139 -2.30 6.12 10.02
N THR A 140 -2.62 7.42 10.16
CA THR A 140 -3.88 7.99 9.66
C THR A 140 -3.89 8.07 8.12
N TYR A 141 -2.71 7.95 7.51
CA TYR A 141 -2.52 8.12 6.06
C TYR A 141 -2.01 6.81 5.46
N PRO A 142 -2.88 6.05 4.78
CA PRO A 142 -2.46 4.91 3.98
C PRO A 142 -1.56 5.37 2.84
N LEU A 143 -0.75 4.46 2.30
CA LEU A 143 0.05 4.73 1.12
C LEU A 143 -0.78 4.50 -0.14
N ASP A 144 -1.10 5.56 -0.86
CA ASP A 144 -1.73 5.49 -2.17
C ASP A 144 -0.68 5.50 -3.28
N PHE A 145 -0.82 4.60 -4.25
CA PHE A 145 0.08 4.53 -5.40
C PHE A 145 -0.63 4.09 -6.68
N THR A 146 -0.02 4.40 -7.81
CA THR A 146 -0.57 4.13 -9.14
C THR A 146 0.42 3.36 -10.00
N LEU A 147 -0.07 2.29 -10.61
CA LEU A 147 0.66 1.52 -11.62
C LEU A 147 0.08 1.84 -13.00
N THR A 148 0.73 2.76 -13.70
CA THR A 148 0.34 3.31 -15.01
C THR A 148 -1.04 3.96 -15.11
N GLY A 149 -1.07 5.14 -15.70
CA GLY A 149 -2.28 5.88 -16.00
C GLY A 149 -2.77 6.77 -14.85
N ALA A 150 -3.76 7.58 -15.12
CA ALA A 150 -4.46 8.35 -14.11
C ALA A 150 -5.56 7.48 -13.50
N CYS A 151 -5.64 7.45 -12.18
CA CYS A 151 -6.73 6.79 -11.48
C CYS A 151 -8.03 7.54 -11.76
N ALA A 152 -9.03 6.82 -12.22
CA ALA A 152 -10.36 7.38 -12.42
C ALA A 152 -11.18 7.20 -11.14
N PHE A 153 -11.12 8.18 -10.25
CA PHE A 153 -11.95 8.20 -9.06
C PHE A 153 -13.29 8.86 -9.37
N SER A 154 -14.38 8.20 -9.03
CA SER A 154 -15.71 8.78 -9.07
C SER A 154 -15.96 9.61 -7.81
N GLY A 155 -16.57 10.76 -7.97
CA GLY A 155 -16.90 11.67 -6.88
C GLY A 155 -17.28 13.04 -7.39
N CYS A 156 -17.62 13.95 -6.50
CA CYS A 156 -17.93 15.32 -6.89
C CYS A 156 -16.68 16.05 -7.40
N THR A 157 -16.68 16.51 -8.66
CA THR A 157 -15.58 17.23 -9.29
C THR A 157 -15.77 18.76 -9.26
N SER A 158 -16.89 19.26 -8.74
CA SER A 158 -17.17 20.72 -8.63
C SER A 158 -16.43 21.32 -7.43
N PRO A 159 -15.45 22.24 -7.63
CA PRO A 159 -14.72 22.86 -6.51
C PRO A 159 -15.59 23.74 -5.62
N SER A 160 -16.79 24.12 -6.06
CA SER A 160 -17.76 24.90 -5.29
C SER A 160 -18.66 24.04 -4.41
N ALA A 161 -18.71 22.74 -4.64
CA ALA A 161 -19.56 21.83 -3.88
C ALA A 161 -19.04 21.58 -2.46
N LEU A 162 -19.97 21.36 -1.52
CA LEU A 162 -19.66 21.08 -0.11
C LEU A 162 -18.90 19.77 0.09
N ASN A 163 -19.11 18.82 -0.81
CA ASN A 163 -18.50 17.49 -0.83
C ASN A 163 -17.49 17.32 -1.98
N TYR A 164 -16.84 18.42 -2.40
CA TYR A 164 -15.79 18.36 -3.41
C TYR A 164 -14.70 17.36 -3.05
N ASN A 165 -14.41 16.45 -3.97
CA ASN A 165 -13.34 15.49 -3.83
C ASN A 165 -12.21 15.83 -4.83
N ILE A 166 -11.10 16.37 -4.31
CA ILE A 166 -9.93 16.76 -5.12
C ILE A 166 -9.33 15.60 -5.92
N SER A 167 -9.50 14.36 -5.43
CA SER A 167 -9.02 13.16 -6.12
C SER A 167 -9.97 12.66 -7.21
N ALA A 168 -11.22 13.12 -7.24
CA ALA A 168 -12.19 12.71 -8.25
C ALA A 168 -11.80 13.22 -9.63
N SER A 169 -11.78 12.32 -10.60
CA SER A 169 -11.56 12.61 -12.02
C SER A 169 -12.80 12.33 -12.89
N ILE A 170 -13.79 11.66 -12.31
CA ILE A 170 -15.10 11.39 -12.93
C ILE A 170 -16.17 11.91 -11.99
N ASP A 171 -17.03 12.82 -12.51
CA ASP A 171 -18.20 13.29 -11.77
C ASP A 171 -19.24 12.17 -11.70
N ASP A 172 -19.62 11.78 -10.50
CA ASP A 172 -20.66 10.76 -10.24
C ASP A 172 -22.05 11.35 -9.99
N GLY A 173 -22.18 12.68 -10.13
CA GLY A 173 -23.42 13.39 -9.88
C GLY A 173 -23.76 13.58 -8.40
N SER A 174 -22.84 13.28 -7.49
CA SER A 174 -23.04 13.39 -6.03
C SER A 174 -22.83 14.82 -5.51
N CYS A 175 -22.46 15.78 -6.36
CA CYS A 175 -22.15 17.14 -5.93
C CYS A 175 -23.28 17.79 -5.15
N GLN A 176 -22.97 18.26 -3.96
CA GLN A 176 -23.88 19.03 -3.10
C GLN A 176 -23.47 20.49 -3.17
N GLU A 177 -24.17 21.25 -4.01
CA GLU A 177 -23.93 22.69 -4.10
C GLU A 177 -24.44 23.41 -2.82
N PRO A 178 -23.69 24.38 -2.31
CA PRO A 178 -24.18 25.18 -1.19
C PRO A 178 -25.48 25.88 -1.55
N PRO A 179 -26.39 26.09 -0.57
CA PRO A 179 -27.60 26.84 -0.79
C PRO A 179 -27.31 28.17 -1.49
N ALA A 180 -28.18 28.60 -2.39
CA ALA A 180 -27.96 29.77 -3.23
C ALA A 180 -27.67 31.06 -2.41
N ASN A 181 -28.15 31.11 -1.16
CA ASN A 181 -27.94 32.25 -0.23
C ASN A 181 -26.58 32.21 0.50
N ASP A 182 -25.86 31.07 0.48
CA ASP A 182 -24.54 30.93 1.10
C ASP A 182 -23.40 31.34 0.16
N GLN A 183 -23.72 31.58 -1.11
CA GLN A 183 -22.76 32.12 -2.08
C GLN A 183 -22.68 33.63 -1.93
N GLN A 184 -21.49 34.19 -1.70
CA GLN A 184 -21.28 35.64 -1.50
C GLN A 184 -21.87 36.48 -2.66
N ALA A 185 -21.92 35.94 -3.87
CA ALA A 185 -22.53 36.61 -5.03
C ALA A 185 -24.06 36.69 -4.96
N ASN A 186 -24.71 35.83 -4.18
CA ASN A 186 -26.16 35.73 -4.04
C ASN A 186 -26.65 36.05 -2.62
N ALA A 187 -25.74 36.55 -1.76
CA ALA A 187 -26.09 36.87 -0.40
C ALA A 187 -27.14 38.00 -0.38
N GLU A 188 -28.30 37.74 0.23
CA GLU A 188 -29.30 38.76 0.45
C GLU A 188 -28.82 39.75 1.53
N ALA A 189 -28.89 41.02 1.20
CA ALA A 189 -28.63 42.07 2.18
C ALA A 189 -29.75 42.13 3.20
N VAL A 190 -29.48 41.63 4.41
CA VAL A 190 -30.43 41.67 5.51
C VAL A 190 -30.28 42.98 6.28
N ALA A 191 -31.34 43.79 6.34
CA ALA A 191 -31.34 44.98 7.17
C ALA A 191 -31.35 44.59 8.66
N CYS A 192 -30.67 45.39 9.48
CA CYS A 192 -30.60 45.15 10.92
C CYS A 192 -32.03 45.10 11.52
N GLY A 193 -32.44 43.97 12.12
CA GLY A 193 -33.78 43.74 12.67
C GLY A 193 -34.76 43.00 11.78
N ALA A 194 -34.37 42.59 10.57
CA ALA A 194 -35.18 41.73 9.71
C ALA A 194 -34.92 40.26 10.03
N TYR A 195 -35.97 39.46 10.04
CA TYR A 195 -35.90 37.99 10.17
C TYR A 195 -35.99 37.36 8.79
N VAL A 196 -34.98 36.61 8.40
CA VAL A 196 -35.00 35.80 7.20
C VAL A 196 -35.30 34.37 7.60
N SER A 197 -36.37 33.82 7.10
CA SER A 197 -36.68 32.40 7.34
C SER A 197 -35.86 31.53 6.35
N GLY A 198 -34.71 31.06 6.79
CA GLY A 198 -33.93 30.04 6.10
C GLY A 198 -34.21 28.67 6.70
N SER A 199 -34.44 27.67 5.87
CA SER A 199 -34.47 26.29 6.32
C SER A 199 -33.06 25.75 6.42
N LEU A 200 -32.61 25.48 7.63
CA LEU A 200 -31.40 24.69 7.88
C LEU A 200 -31.78 23.24 7.66
N LEU A 201 -31.48 22.71 6.47
CA LEU A 201 -31.52 21.27 6.24
C LEU A 201 -30.21 20.66 6.74
N TYR A 202 -30.19 20.31 8.03
CA TYR A 202 -29.26 19.29 8.54
C TYR A 202 -29.97 17.95 8.43
N SER A 203 -29.48 17.07 7.58
CA SER A 203 -29.77 15.65 7.59
C SER A 203 -28.47 14.86 7.45
#